data_cb18a0b2e973f2e366e2888a5aa8ef71
#
_entry.id   cb18a0b2e973f2e366e2888a5aa8ef71
#
_cell.length_a   1.000
_cell.length_b   1.000
_cell.length_c   1.000
_cell.angle_alpha   90.00
_cell.angle_beta   90.00
_cell.angle_gamma   90.00
#
_symmetry.space_group_name_H-M   'P 1'
#
loop_
_entity.id
_entity.type
_entity.pdbx_description
1 polymer ?
#
loop_
_entity_poly.entity_id
_entity_poly.type
_entity_poly.pdbx_seq_one_letter_code
_entity_poly.pdbx_strand_id
1 'polypeptide(L)'
;VKIVIDPGIAIETNSFPIPLFNRLVLVDKYERKIRNAVKDCDVAVITHYHYDHHIPEGELYNGKKLLIKHPEKNINKSQKKRAKYFLDLVRGNEIFYADNNELKFGSTKIRFTKPLWHGTRGTKLGFVVGVIIENKEKIFFTSDIDGPYIEEYADMIVEEKPEILIIDGPATYLLGYIMSYENLKKSIKNLKKIVEKTDFKTMLLDHHLLRDYRYRDLLHEVYETGEKLGKNVITAAEYNNKKPAVIEGYKRYGPTKWKTWEKHDTHFV
;
A
#
# COMPACT_ATOMS: atom_id res chain seq x y z
N VAL A 1 21.88 -3.46 -5.70
CA VAL A 1 20.72 -4.36 -5.83
C VAL A 1 19.49 -3.56 -6.25
N LYS A 2 18.73 -4.05 -7.22
CA LYS A 2 17.45 -3.51 -7.64
C LYS A 2 16.34 -4.33 -6.99
N ILE A 3 15.42 -3.66 -6.30
CA ILE A 3 14.35 -4.29 -5.52
C ILE A 3 13.01 -3.82 -6.06
N VAL A 4 12.09 -4.76 -6.28
CA VAL A 4 10.69 -4.47 -6.56
C VAL A 4 9.86 -4.98 -5.40
N ILE A 5 8.95 -4.16 -4.89
CA ILE A 5 8.03 -4.51 -3.82
C ILE A 5 6.62 -4.57 -4.39
N ASP A 6 5.91 -5.65 -4.08
CA ASP A 6 4.52 -5.89 -4.45
C ASP A 6 4.23 -5.63 -5.94
N PRO A 7 4.87 -6.42 -6.84
CA PRO A 7 4.69 -6.27 -8.28
C PRO A 7 3.34 -6.87 -8.74
N GLY A 8 2.25 -6.33 -8.25
CA GLY A 8 0.89 -6.75 -8.57
C GLY A 8 0.06 -5.64 -9.19
N ILE A 9 -1.07 -6.01 -9.73
CA ILE A 9 -2.07 -5.08 -10.25
C ILE A 9 -3.44 -5.73 -10.26
N ALA A 10 -4.47 -4.94 -9.91
CA ALA A 10 -5.85 -5.32 -10.07
C ALA A 10 -6.65 -4.17 -10.68
N ILE A 11 -7.79 -4.51 -11.26
CA ILE A 11 -8.71 -3.49 -11.75
C ILE A 11 -9.41 -2.82 -10.57
N GLU A 12 -9.46 -1.50 -10.60
CA GLU A 12 -10.14 -0.71 -9.59
C GLU A 12 -11.66 -0.99 -9.53
N THR A 13 -12.23 -0.83 -8.36
CA THR A 13 -13.66 -1.04 -8.09
C THR A 13 -14.54 -0.01 -8.80
N ASN A 14 -15.87 -0.20 -8.77
CA ASN A 14 -16.82 0.73 -9.39
C ASN A 14 -16.97 2.06 -8.61
N SER A 15 -16.30 2.21 -7.47
CA SER A 15 -16.14 3.50 -6.80
C SER A 15 -15.22 4.44 -7.57
N PHE A 16 -14.25 3.88 -8.31
CA PHE A 16 -13.24 4.65 -9.02
C PHE A 16 -13.87 5.38 -10.23
N PRO A 17 -13.75 6.71 -10.32
CA PRO A 17 -14.52 7.52 -11.27
C PRO A 17 -13.94 7.51 -12.69
N ILE A 18 -13.56 6.36 -13.18
CA ILE A 18 -13.10 6.13 -14.55
C ILE A 18 -13.92 4.97 -15.16
N PRO A 19 -14.47 5.11 -16.37
CA PRO A 19 -15.22 4.05 -17.04
C PRO A 19 -14.42 2.74 -17.14
N LEU A 20 -15.11 1.60 -17.11
CA LEU A 20 -14.51 0.26 -17.09
C LEU A 20 -13.47 0.07 -18.20
N PHE A 21 -13.81 0.43 -19.43
CA PHE A 21 -12.91 0.31 -20.58
C PHE A 21 -11.58 1.07 -20.35
N ASN A 22 -11.68 2.30 -19.87
CA ASN A 22 -10.49 3.11 -19.58
C ASN A 22 -9.67 2.54 -18.43
N ARG A 23 -10.33 1.95 -17.40
CA ARG A 23 -9.62 1.22 -16.31
C ARG A 23 -8.84 0.03 -16.84
N LEU A 24 -9.41 -0.74 -17.76
CA LEU A 24 -8.71 -1.87 -18.41
C LEU A 24 -7.48 -1.41 -19.19
N VAL A 25 -7.59 -0.30 -19.94
CA VAL A 25 -6.43 0.30 -20.64
C VAL A 25 -5.34 0.73 -19.66
N LEU A 26 -5.72 1.29 -18.48
CA LEU A 26 -4.77 1.66 -17.46
C LEU A 26 -4.10 0.42 -16.83
N VAL A 27 -4.85 -0.63 -16.56
CA VAL A 27 -4.31 -1.91 -16.04
C VAL A 27 -3.27 -2.45 -17.01
N ASP A 28 -3.58 -2.60 -18.29
CA ASP A 28 -2.64 -3.10 -19.31
C ASP A 28 -1.36 -2.23 -19.38
N LYS A 29 -1.54 -0.91 -19.38
CA LYS A 29 -0.39 0.02 -19.39
C LYS A 29 0.52 -0.13 -18.17
N TYR A 30 -0.05 -0.22 -16.97
CA TYR A 30 0.73 -0.31 -15.73
C TYR A 30 1.27 -1.72 -15.50
N GLU A 31 0.54 -2.76 -15.90
CA GLU A 31 1.03 -4.13 -15.84
C GLU A 31 2.33 -4.29 -16.67
N ARG A 32 2.38 -3.74 -17.88
CA ARG A 32 3.62 -3.75 -18.68
C ARG A 32 4.79 -3.07 -17.97
N LYS A 33 4.54 -1.98 -17.25
CA LYS A 33 5.59 -1.30 -16.46
C LYS A 33 6.07 -2.15 -15.29
N ILE A 34 5.14 -2.78 -14.57
CA ILE A 34 5.44 -3.67 -13.46
C ILE A 34 6.26 -4.87 -13.97
N ARG A 35 5.85 -5.50 -15.06
CA ARG A 35 6.58 -6.61 -15.69
C ARG A 35 8.00 -6.21 -16.07
N ASN A 36 8.18 -5.03 -16.65
CA ASN A 36 9.52 -4.53 -16.99
C ASN A 36 10.37 -4.28 -15.73
N ALA A 37 9.79 -3.71 -14.67
CA ALA A 37 10.50 -3.52 -13.41
C ALA A 37 10.91 -4.86 -12.78
N VAL A 38 10.05 -5.88 -12.81
CA VAL A 38 10.40 -7.24 -12.33
C VAL A 38 11.50 -7.87 -13.17
N LYS A 39 11.45 -7.76 -14.51
CA LYS A 39 12.53 -8.26 -15.38
C LYS A 39 13.89 -7.66 -15.00
N ASP A 40 13.89 -6.40 -14.60
CA ASP A 40 15.09 -5.60 -14.31
C ASP A 40 15.58 -5.72 -12.86
N CYS A 41 14.80 -6.32 -11.95
CA CYS A 41 15.15 -6.44 -10.54
C CYS A 41 16.04 -7.66 -10.26
N ASP A 42 16.75 -7.59 -9.13
CA ASP A 42 17.48 -8.70 -8.55
C ASP A 42 16.62 -9.43 -7.51
N VAL A 43 15.80 -8.67 -6.81
CA VAL A 43 14.98 -9.11 -5.68
C VAL A 43 13.54 -8.66 -5.87
N ALA A 44 12.58 -9.57 -5.72
CA ALA A 44 11.16 -9.25 -5.65
C ALA A 44 10.62 -9.56 -4.25
N VAL A 45 9.93 -8.59 -3.66
CA VAL A 45 9.28 -8.71 -2.35
C VAL A 45 7.78 -8.84 -2.54
N ILE A 46 7.14 -9.77 -1.83
CA ILE A 46 5.68 -9.94 -1.79
C ILE A 46 5.24 -9.89 -0.33
N THR A 47 4.57 -8.83 0.04
CA THR A 47 4.19 -8.55 1.43
C THR A 47 2.96 -9.34 1.87
N HIS A 48 2.12 -9.73 0.93
CA HIS A 48 0.97 -10.61 1.13
C HIS A 48 0.41 -11.09 -0.23
N TYR A 49 -0.59 -11.99 -0.22
CA TYR A 49 -1.01 -12.67 -1.44
C TYR A 49 -2.35 -12.16 -2.02
N HIS A 50 -2.63 -10.86 -1.98
CA HIS A 50 -3.64 -10.26 -2.83
C HIS A 50 -3.06 -10.02 -4.23
N TYR A 51 -3.86 -10.09 -5.29
CA TYR A 51 -3.37 -10.04 -6.67
C TYR A 51 -2.95 -8.63 -7.12
N ASP A 52 -3.37 -7.61 -6.41
CA ASP A 52 -2.84 -6.25 -6.55
C ASP A 52 -1.42 -6.09 -5.96
N HIS A 53 -0.90 -7.10 -5.27
CA HIS A 53 0.46 -7.13 -4.71
C HIS A 53 1.40 -8.14 -5.40
N HIS A 54 0.90 -9.05 -6.23
CA HIS A 54 1.77 -9.91 -7.04
C HIS A 54 1.06 -10.41 -8.30
N ILE A 55 1.80 -10.52 -9.38
CA ILE A 55 1.34 -11.21 -10.60
C ILE A 55 1.65 -12.71 -10.43
N PRO A 56 0.64 -13.60 -10.43
CA PRO A 56 0.86 -15.03 -10.20
C PRO A 56 1.33 -15.75 -11.48
N GLU A 57 2.54 -15.43 -11.94
CA GLU A 57 3.14 -15.96 -13.17
C GLU A 57 4.62 -16.30 -12.92
N GLY A 58 4.95 -17.59 -12.90
CA GLY A 58 6.28 -18.07 -12.49
C GLY A 58 7.43 -17.56 -13.35
N GLU A 59 7.26 -17.55 -14.66
CA GLU A 59 8.30 -17.12 -15.61
C GLU A 59 8.74 -15.67 -15.38
N LEU A 60 7.84 -14.82 -14.90
CA LEU A 60 8.14 -13.42 -14.60
C LEU A 60 9.26 -13.28 -13.55
N TYR A 61 9.36 -14.24 -12.63
CA TYR A 61 10.30 -14.23 -11.52
C TYR A 61 11.53 -15.09 -11.72
N ASN A 62 11.71 -15.71 -12.89
CA ASN A 62 12.86 -16.58 -13.14
C ASN A 62 14.19 -15.88 -12.85
N GLY A 63 15.04 -16.54 -12.05
CA GLY A 63 16.36 -16.02 -11.65
C GLY A 63 16.33 -14.90 -10.60
N LYS A 64 15.17 -14.56 -10.05
CA LYS A 64 15.03 -13.56 -8.99
C LYS A 64 15.08 -14.19 -7.61
N LYS A 65 15.60 -13.44 -6.62
CA LYS A 65 15.43 -13.79 -5.21
C LYS A 65 14.07 -13.30 -4.75
N LEU A 66 13.30 -14.17 -4.11
CA LEU A 66 11.95 -13.88 -3.66
C LEU A 66 11.90 -13.77 -2.14
N LEU A 67 11.53 -12.60 -1.64
CA LEU A 67 11.31 -12.35 -0.22
C LEU A 67 9.79 -12.24 -0.01
N ILE A 68 9.17 -13.28 0.53
CA ILE A 68 7.71 -13.40 0.52
C ILE A 68 7.13 -13.58 1.92
N LYS A 69 5.95 -13.06 2.13
CA LYS A 69 5.15 -13.35 3.33
C LYS A 69 5.08 -14.85 3.58
N HIS A 70 5.25 -15.29 4.83
CA HIS A 70 5.18 -16.71 5.17
C HIS A 70 3.85 -17.32 4.72
N PRO A 71 3.86 -18.39 3.88
CA PRO A 71 2.67 -18.89 3.21
C PRO A 71 1.69 -19.64 4.10
N GLU A 72 2.10 -19.96 5.34
CA GLU A 72 1.30 -20.78 6.25
C GLU A 72 1.08 -20.15 7.64
N LYS A 73 1.91 -19.18 8.05
CA LYS A 73 1.82 -18.54 9.36
C LYS A 73 1.21 -17.15 9.26
N ASN A 74 0.32 -16.82 10.22
CA ASN A 74 -0.34 -15.50 10.23
C ASN A 74 -0.89 -15.15 8.84
N ILE A 75 -1.79 -15.98 8.33
CA ILE A 75 -2.35 -15.86 7.00
C ILE A 75 -3.79 -16.39 7.00
N ASN A 76 -4.69 -15.73 6.29
CA ASN A 76 -6.06 -16.22 6.15
C ASN A 76 -6.16 -17.36 5.11
N LYS A 77 -7.29 -18.07 5.12
CA LYS A 77 -7.52 -19.23 4.24
C LYS A 77 -7.40 -18.89 2.75
N SER A 78 -7.89 -17.70 2.34
CA SER A 78 -7.85 -17.28 0.93
C SER A 78 -6.43 -16.98 0.48
N GLN A 79 -5.69 -16.18 1.25
CA GLN A 79 -4.29 -15.88 0.95
C GLN A 79 -3.41 -17.14 1.00
N LYS A 80 -3.64 -18.07 1.95
CA LYS A 80 -2.93 -19.36 2.01
C LYS A 80 -3.10 -20.16 0.71
N LYS A 81 -4.31 -20.18 0.13
CA LYS A 81 -4.57 -20.84 -1.15
C LYS A 81 -3.78 -20.18 -2.31
N ARG A 82 -3.75 -18.84 -2.35
CA ARG A 82 -3.00 -18.07 -3.36
C ARG A 82 -1.49 -18.25 -3.18
N ALA A 83 -1.00 -18.24 -1.93
CA ALA A 83 0.39 -18.50 -1.60
C ALA A 83 0.86 -19.85 -2.12
N LYS A 84 0.07 -20.91 -1.87
CA LYS A 84 0.37 -22.25 -2.38
C LYS A 84 0.46 -22.26 -3.90
N TYR A 85 -0.51 -21.66 -4.58
CA TYR A 85 -0.50 -21.56 -6.04
C TYR A 85 0.73 -20.82 -6.56
N PHE A 86 1.06 -19.67 -5.94
CA PHE A 86 2.23 -18.89 -6.33
C PHE A 86 3.53 -19.67 -6.11
N LEU A 87 3.70 -20.35 -4.97
CA LEU A 87 4.87 -21.18 -4.67
C LEU A 87 5.06 -22.32 -5.68
N ASP A 88 3.96 -22.92 -6.14
CA ASP A 88 4.01 -23.96 -7.17
C ASP A 88 4.57 -23.41 -8.50
N LEU A 89 4.28 -22.15 -8.83
CA LEU A 89 4.77 -21.48 -10.05
C LEU A 89 6.26 -21.09 -9.97
N VAL A 90 6.77 -20.76 -8.77
CA VAL A 90 8.13 -20.22 -8.58
C VAL A 90 9.11 -21.21 -7.93
N ARG A 91 8.86 -22.50 -8.03
CA ARG A 91 9.66 -23.58 -7.37
C ARG A 91 11.16 -23.54 -7.64
N GLY A 92 11.57 -22.98 -8.78
CA GLY A 92 12.98 -22.87 -9.16
C GLY A 92 13.71 -21.65 -8.61
N ASN A 93 13.04 -20.78 -7.86
CA ASN A 93 13.62 -19.57 -7.34
C ASN A 93 14.22 -19.76 -5.94
N GLU A 94 15.17 -18.90 -5.58
CA GLU A 94 15.65 -18.75 -4.21
C GLU A 94 14.62 -17.98 -3.40
N ILE A 95 13.98 -18.62 -2.41
CA ILE A 95 12.86 -18.09 -1.65
C ILE A 95 13.22 -17.91 -0.18
N PHE A 96 12.94 -16.72 0.36
CA PHE A 96 13.08 -16.37 1.78
C PHE A 96 11.75 -15.92 2.36
N TYR A 97 11.43 -16.39 3.56
CA TYR A 97 10.23 -15.92 4.25
C TYR A 97 10.52 -14.62 4.99
N ALA A 98 9.68 -13.63 4.74
CA ALA A 98 9.86 -12.25 5.17
C ALA A 98 9.54 -12.01 6.66
N ASP A 99 8.53 -12.66 7.21
CA ASP A 99 7.96 -12.38 8.54
C ASP A 99 9.01 -12.23 9.64
N ASN A 100 9.17 -11.01 10.17
CA ASN A 100 10.13 -10.69 11.24
C ASN A 100 11.57 -11.13 10.93
N ASN A 101 11.97 -10.98 9.69
CA ASN A 101 13.28 -11.41 9.19
C ASN A 101 14.08 -10.21 8.65
N GLU A 102 15.37 -10.40 8.47
CA GLU A 102 16.24 -9.44 7.79
C GLU A 102 17.23 -10.15 6.87
N LEU A 103 17.55 -9.49 5.75
CA LEU A 103 18.53 -9.96 4.78
C LEU A 103 19.42 -8.80 4.33
N LYS A 104 20.64 -9.14 3.90
CA LYS A 104 21.60 -8.17 3.38
C LYS A 104 21.99 -8.52 1.96
N PHE A 105 22.02 -7.51 1.10
CA PHE A 105 22.47 -7.59 -0.29
C PHE A 105 23.52 -6.49 -0.54
N GLY A 106 24.78 -6.84 -0.35
CA GLY A 106 25.87 -5.86 -0.35
C GLY A 106 25.68 -4.84 0.79
N SER A 107 25.62 -3.56 0.45
CA SER A 107 25.39 -2.46 1.41
C SER A 107 23.92 -2.24 1.74
N THR A 108 22.98 -2.93 1.09
CA THR A 108 21.55 -2.77 1.31
C THR A 108 21.06 -3.81 2.31
N LYS A 109 20.40 -3.34 3.38
CA LYS A 109 19.72 -4.17 4.37
C LYS A 109 18.23 -4.09 4.15
N ILE A 110 17.55 -5.22 4.10
CA ILE A 110 16.10 -5.32 4.01
C ILE A 110 15.60 -5.98 5.29
N ARG A 111 14.78 -5.28 6.07
CA ARG A 111 14.12 -5.79 7.26
C ARG A 111 12.62 -5.87 7.03
N PHE A 112 11.98 -6.79 7.71
CA PHE A 112 10.55 -6.97 7.67
C PHE A 112 9.95 -6.86 9.06
N THR A 113 8.78 -6.27 9.15
CA THR A 113 8.02 -6.22 10.39
C THR A 113 7.56 -7.62 10.81
N LYS A 114 7.16 -7.76 12.06
CA LYS A 114 6.23 -8.83 12.45
C LYS A 114 4.97 -8.73 11.59
N PRO A 115 4.22 -9.84 11.43
CA PRO A 115 2.93 -9.79 10.73
C PRO A 115 2.01 -8.72 11.32
N LEU A 116 1.53 -7.82 10.47
CA LEU A 116 0.60 -6.74 10.79
C LEU A 116 -0.80 -7.12 10.30
N TRP A 117 -1.84 -6.74 11.02
CA TRP A 117 -3.20 -6.89 10.53
C TRP A 117 -3.41 -6.04 9.28
N HIS A 118 -4.03 -6.62 8.27
CA HIS A 118 -4.51 -5.90 7.09
C HIS A 118 -5.74 -5.06 7.49
N GLY A 119 -5.51 -3.87 8.01
CA GLY A 119 -6.53 -3.01 8.57
C GLY A 119 -6.78 -3.22 10.06
N THR A 120 -8.02 -3.48 10.46
CA THR A 120 -8.39 -3.62 11.87
C THR A 120 -7.98 -4.95 12.48
N ARG A 121 -7.81 -4.99 13.80
CA ARG A 121 -7.55 -6.24 14.54
C ARG A 121 -8.67 -7.25 14.30
N GLY A 122 -8.33 -8.49 14.05
CA GLY A 122 -9.28 -9.57 13.79
C GLY A 122 -9.92 -9.54 12.40
N THR A 123 -9.44 -8.71 11.49
CA THR A 123 -9.93 -8.65 10.12
C THR A 123 -9.86 -10.00 9.42
N LYS A 124 -10.83 -10.28 8.54
CA LYS A 124 -10.83 -11.47 7.68
C LYS A 124 -9.84 -11.37 6.52
N LEU A 125 -9.26 -10.18 6.26
CA LEU A 125 -8.27 -9.98 5.21
C LEU A 125 -6.91 -10.62 5.54
N GLY A 126 -6.65 -10.86 6.84
CA GLY A 126 -5.45 -11.55 7.32
C GLY A 126 -4.33 -10.58 7.68
N PHE A 127 -3.11 -10.93 7.26
CA PHE A 127 -1.90 -10.22 7.68
C PHE A 127 -1.04 -9.85 6.47
N VAL A 128 -0.30 -8.76 6.64
CA VAL A 128 0.73 -8.27 5.73
C VAL A 128 2.06 -8.15 6.49
N VAL A 129 3.15 -7.88 5.78
CA VAL A 129 4.43 -7.49 6.38
C VAL A 129 4.88 -6.16 5.81
N GLY A 130 5.31 -5.24 6.65
CA GLY A 130 5.97 -4.02 6.23
C GLY A 130 7.43 -4.30 5.84
N VAL A 131 7.99 -3.46 4.97
CA VAL A 131 9.33 -3.60 4.41
C VAL A 131 10.15 -2.36 4.74
N ILE A 132 11.27 -2.53 5.44
CA ILE A 132 12.22 -1.46 5.75
C ILE A 132 13.50 -1.71 4.96
N ILE A 133 13.87 -0.77 4.10
CA ILE A 133 15.09 -0.81 3.30
C ILE A 133 16.06 0.24 3.85
N GLU A 134 17.25 -0.20 4.22
CA GLU A 134 18.32 0.65 4.74
C GLU A 134 19.52 0.57 3.79
N ASN A 135 19.90 1.73 3.25
CA ASN A 135 21.12 1.91 2.47
C ASN A 135 21.63 3.34 2.70
N LYS A 136 21.60 4.23 1.70
CA LYS A 136 21.89 5.66 1.85
C LYS A 136 20.77 6.39 2.56
N GLU A 137 19.56 5.94 2.37
CA GLU A 137 18.33 6.42 2.99
C GLU A 137 17.56 5.25 3.57
N LYS A 138 16.75 5.50 4.60
CA LYS A 138 15.83 4.53 5.17
C LYS A 138 14.45 4.73 4.56
N ILE A 139 13.98 3.70 3.87
CA ILE A 139 12.63 3.66 3.26
C ILE A 139 11.79 2.67 4.05
N PHE A 140 10.58 3.06 4.44
CA PHE A 140 9.62 2.15 5.03
C PHE A 140 8.36 2.08 4.16
N PHE A 141 8.06 0.90 3.63
CA PHE A 141 6.81 0.56 2.95
C PHE A 141 5.95 -0.27 3.90
N THR A 142 4.77 0.22 4.25
CA THR A 142 3.93 -0.41 5.28
C THR A 142 3.14 -1.61 4.79
N SER A 143 2.97 -1.76 3.47
CA SER A 143 1.93 -2.61 2.90
C SER A 143 0.54 -2.19 3.38
N ASP A 144 -0.48 -3.04 3.24
CA ASP A 144 -1.89 -2.74 3.43
C ASP A 144 -2.31 -2.75 4.90
N ILE A 145 -1.97 -1.68 5.61
CA ILE A 145 -2.38 -1.50 7.02
C ILE A 145 -3.65 -0.67 7.20
N ASP A 146 -4.25 -0.23 6.07
CA ASP A 146 -5.51 0.53 6.06
C ASP A 146 -5.51 1.76 6.99
N GLY A 147 -4.46 2.57 6.89
CA GLY A 147 -4.67 3.81 7.45
C GLY A 147 -3.82 4.56 8.43
N PRO A 148 -3.00 4.03 9.33
CA PRO A 148 -3.21 2.89 10.21
C PRO A 148 -4.31 3.14 11.26
N TYR A 149 -5.21 2.18 11.48
CA TYR A 149 -6.22 2.24 12.57
C TYR A 149 -5.65 1.84 13.93
N ILE A 150 -4.57 1.07 13.94
CA ILE A 150 -3.92 0.51 15.12
C ILE A 150 -2.81 1.46 15.55
N GLU A 151 -2.90 2.02 16.76
CA GLU A 151 -1.98 3.04 17.25
C GLU A 151 -0.53 2.53 17.32
N GLU A 152 -0.33 1.27 17.69
CA GLU A 152 0.98 0.64 17.77
C GLU A 152 1.71 0.59 16.41
N TYR A 153 0.96 0.67 15.30
CA TYR A 153 1.59 0.77 13.98
C TYR A 153 2.14 2.18 13.72
N ALA A 154 1.45 3.20 14.22
CA ALA A 154 1.97 4.56 14.19
C ALA A 154 3.23 4.68 15.08
N ASP A 155 3.21 4.07 16.27
CA ASP A 155 4.37 4.05 17.16
C ASP A 155 5.57 3.36 16.52
N MET A 156 5.36 2.20 15.91
CA MET A 156 6.40 1.46 15.17
C MET A 156 7.00 2.32 14.05
N ILE A 157 6.18 3.05 13.28
CA ILE A 157 6.67 3.93 12.21
C ILE A 157 7.50 5.08 12.80
N VAL A 158 7.07 5.67 13.90
CA VAL A 158 7.79 6.74 14.60
C VAL A 158 9.14 6.22 15.14
N GLU A 159 9.17 5.02 15.70
CA GLU A 159 10.40 4.38 16.22
C GLU A 159 11.38 4.06 15.08
N GLU A 160 10.89 3.63 13.94
CA GLU A 160 11.72 3.32 12.75
C GLU A 160 12.37 4.55 12.13
N LYS A 161 11.81 5.73 12.29
CA LYS A 161 12.34 7.01 11.76
C LYS A 161 12.73 6.91 10.27
N PRO A 162 11.81 6.54 9.38
CA PRO A 162 12.12 6.48 7.94
C PRO A 162 12.36 7.88 7.37
N GLU A 163 13.25 8.00 6.40
CA GLU A 163 13.43 9.23 5.62
C GLU A 163 12.39 9.32 4.49
N ILE A 164 11.99 8.16 3.96
CA ILE A 164 10.89 8.04 3.01
C ILE A 164 9.89 7.02 3.57
N LEU A 165 8.66 7.45 3.79
CA LEU A 165 7.57 6.60 4.22
C LEU A 165 6.59 6.39 3.07
N ILE A 166 6.32 5.14 2.72
CA ILE A 166 5.26 4.76 1.79
C ILE A 166 4.20 4.05 2.60
N ILE A 167 3.06 4.70 2.77
CA ILE A 167 2.02 4.25 3.69
C ILE A 167 0.68 4.10 3.00
N ASP A 168 0.03 2.99 3.26
CA ASP A 168 -1.35 2.75 2.84
C ASP A 168 -2.31 3.63 3.66
N GLY A 169 -3.07 4.45 2.97
CA GLY A 169 -4.08 5.31 3.59
C GLY A 169 -5.41 4.59 3.83
N PRO A 170 -6.30 5.20 4.63
CA PRO A 170 -7.56 4.59 4.97
C PRO A 170 -8.48 4.42 3.75
N ALA A 171 -9.21 3.32 3.71
CA ALA A 171 -10.15 2.97 2.64
C ALA A 171 -11.42 3.84 2.70
N THR A 172 -11.28 5.16 2.55
CA THR A 172 -12.37 6.13 2.71
C THR A 172 -13.52 5.94 1.72
N TYR A 173 -13.27 5.34 0.56
CA TYR A 173 -14.32 4.94 -0.38
C TYR A 173 -15.32 3.91 0.19
N LEU A 174 -15.01 3.30 1.34
CA LEU A 174 -15.89 2.38 2.09
C LEU A 174 -16.49 3.02 3.35
N LEU A 175 -16.28 4.30 3.58
CA LEU A 175 -16.71 5.01 4.77
C LEU A 175 -18.26 4.95 4.94
N GLY A 176 -18.71 4.64 6.16
CA GLY A 176 -20.13 4.45 6.46
C GLY A 176 -20.75 3.14 5.95
N TYR A 177 -19.97 2.28 5.32
CA TYR A 177 -20.36 0.95 4.86
C TYR A 177 -19.55 -0.17 5.53
N ILE A 178 -18.28 -0.27 5.22
CA ILE A 178 -17.32 -1.23 5.81
C ILE A 178 -16.39 -0.50 6.78
N MET A 179 -15.93 0.68 6.40
CA MET A 179 -15.12 1.54 7.23
C MET A 179 -16.01 2.40 8.13
N SER A 180 -15.79 2.38 9.43
CA SER A 180 -16.49 3.25 10.38
C SER A 180 -15.87 4.65 10.45
N TYR A 181 -16.66 5.65 10.84
CA TYR A 181 -16.19 7.01 11.12
C TYR A 181 -15.17 7.04 12.28
N GLU A 182 -15.34 6.15 13.26
CA GLU A 182 -14.39 6.02 14.35
C GLU A 182 -13.01 5.56 13.84
N ASN A 183 -12.97 4.63 12.88
CA ASN A 183 -11.73 4.20 12.26
C ASN A 183 -11.09 5.33 11.44
N LEU A 184 -11.88 6.17 10.76
CA LEU A 184 -11.34 7.35 10.10
C LEU A 184 -10.68 8.31 11.10
N LYS A 185 -11.34 8.60 12.23
CA LYS A 185 -10.77 9.43 13.29
C LYS A 185 -9.47 8.85 13.85
N LYS A 186 -9.42 7.54 14.09
CA LYS A 186 -8.20 6.84 14.53
C LYS A 186 -7.10 6.96 13.49
N SER A 187 -7.42 6.78 12.21
CA SER A 187 -6.45 6.93 11.12
C SER A 187 -5.88 8.35 11.05
N ILE A 188 -6.74 9.37 11.07
CA ILE A 188 -6.31 10.78 11.07
C ILE A 188 -5.41 11.07 12.26
N LYS A 189 -5.81 10.67 13.49
CA LYS A 189 -4.99 10.82 14.70
C LYS A 189 -3.62 10.20 14.54
N ASN A 190 -3.56 8.95 14.05
CA ASN A 190 -2.33 8.20 13.91
C ASN A 190 -1.44 8.75 12.80
N LEU A 191 -2.01 9.14 11.66
CA LEU A 191 -1.28 9.79 10.58
C LEU A 191 -0.70 11.14 11.03
N LYS A 192 -1.46 11.96 11.75
CA LYS A 192 -0.95 13.22 12.34
C LYS A 192 0.20 12.94 13.31
N LYS A 193 0.07 11.94 14.20
CA LYS A 193 1.15 11.52 15.12
C LYS A 193 2.44 11.16 14.35
N ILE A 194 2.31 10.42 13.24
CA ILE A 194 3.45 10.09 12.37
C ILE A 194 4.06 11.36 11.78
N VAL A 195 3.24 12.25 11.22
CA VAL A 195 3.71 13.52 10.63
C VAL A 195 4.40 14.38 11.66
N GLU A 196 3.89 14.48 12.88
CA GLU A 196 4.45 15.30 13.96
C GLU A 196 5.75 14.74 14.54
N LYS A 197 5.85 13.41 14.67
CA LYS A 197 6.91 12.73 15.44
C LYS A 197 8.03 12.11 14.60
N THR A 198 7.93 12.12 13.27
CA THR A 198 8.92 11.50 12.37
C THR A 198 9.53 12.56 11.44
N ASP A 199 10.86 12.62 11.36
CA ASP A 199 11.58 13.58 10.50
C ASP A 199 11.76 13.04 9.07
N PHE A 200 10.68 12.52 8.47
CA PHE A 200 10.74 12.09 7.08
C PHE A 200 10.87 13.28 6.11
N LYS A 201 11.56 13.06 4.99
CA LYS A 201 11.62 13.99 3.87
C LYS A 201 10.33 13.94 3.05
N THR A 202 9.79 12.71 2.86
CA THR A 202 8.59 12.48 2.07
C THR A 202 7.76 11.33 2.66
N MET A 203 6.48 11.58 2.83
CA MET A 203 5.46 10.56 3.10
C MET A 203 4.58 10.41 1.86
N LEU A 204 4.62 9.23 1.24
CA LEU A 204 3.70 8.85 0.17
C LEU A 204 2.47 8.22 0.81
N LEU A 205 1.37 8.95 0.87
CA LEU A 205 0.09 8.49 1.40
C LEU A 205 -0.80 8.08 0.22
N ASP A 206 -0.99 6.78 0.05
CA ASP A 206 -1.48 6.24 -1.22
C ASP A 206 -2.38 4.99 -1.05
N HIS A 207 -2.46 4.18 -2.07
CA HIS A 207 -3.14 2.91 -2.25
C HIS A 207 -4.65 2.97 -1.99
N HIS A 208 -5.17 2.40 -0.90
CA HIS A 208 -6.62 2.38 -0.63
C HIS A 208 -7.24 3.79 -0.57
N LEU A 209 -6.51 4.78 -0.10
CA LEU A 209 -6.97 6.16 -0.05
C LEU A 209 -7.32 6.72 -1.42
N LEU A 210 -6.51 6.41 -2.44
CA LEU A 210 -6.68 6.95 -3.79
C LEU A 210 -7.81 6.28 -4.61
N ARG A 211 -8.61 5.45 -3.98
CA ARG A 211 -9.90 4.98 -4.53
C ARG A 211 -11.05 5.96 -4.26
N ASP A 212 -10.80 7.04 -3.49
CA ASP A 212 -11.76 8.09 -3.14
C ASP A 212 -11.28 9.45 -3.64
N TYR A 213 -12.06 10.11 -4.48
CA TYR A 213 -11.73 11.44 -4.99
C TYR A 213 -11.77 12.54 -3.92
N ARG A 214 -12.41 12.27 -2.78
CA ARG A 214 -12.53 13.20 -1.62
C ARG A 214 -11.38 13.06 -0.63
N TYR A 215 -10.36 12.27 -0.93
CA TYR A 215 -9.32 11.89 0.03
C TYR A 215 -8.64 13.08 0.69
N ARG A 216 -8.43 14.18 -0.04
CA ARG A 216 -7.80 15.38 0.52
C ARG A 216 -8.71 16.09 1.52
N ASP A 217 -10.01 16.17 1.22
CA ASP A 217 -10.98 16.81 2.12
C ASP A 217 -11.13 15.98 3.41
N LEU A 218 -11.23 14.66 3.29
CA LEU A 218 -11.37 13.75 4.41
C LEU A 218 -10.13 13.68 5.31
N LEU A 219 -8.94 13.89 4.75
CA LEU A 219 -7.67 13.86 5.47
C LEU A 219 -7.01 15.26 5.53
N HIS A 220 -7.79 16.34 5.37
CA HIS A 220 -7.25 17.71 5.36
C HIS A 220 -6.34 17.99 6.54
N GLU A 221 -6.70 17.58 7.77
CA GLU A 221 -5.88 17.76 8.97
C GLU A 221 -4.47 17.15 8.84
N VAL A 222 -4.33 16.02 8.16
CA VAL A 222 -3.02 15.36 7.97
C VAL A 222 -2.16 16.18 7.02
N TYR A 223 -2.74 16.64 5.90
CA TYR A 223 -2.04 17.48 4.92
C TYR A 223 -1.65 18.83 5.50
N GLU A 224 -2.58 19.50 6.20
CA GLU A 224 -2.29 20.77 6.89
C GLU A 224 -1.20 20.64 7.95
N THR A 225 -1.19 19.53 8.69
CA THR A 225 -0.12 19.25 9.67
C THR A 225 1.22 19.13 8.97
N GLY A 226 1.27 18.44 7.82
CA GLY A 226 2.48 18.36 6.98
C GLY A 226 2.94 19.74 6.51
N GLU A 227 2.05 20.53 5.95
CA GLU A 227 2.36 21.90 5.48
C GLU A 227 2.89 22.81 6.60
N LYS A 228 2.23 22.82 7.77
CA LYS A 228 2.64 23.60 8.95
C LYS A 228 4.05 23.23 9.44
N LEU A 229 4.44 21.97 9.27
CA LEU A 229 5.75 21.46 9.69
C LEU A 229 6.80 21.45 8.56
N GLY A 230 6.45 21.93 7.37
CA GLY A 230 7.33 21.91 6.19
C GLY A 230 7.65 20.50 5.69
N LYS A 231 6.78 19.51 5.95
CA LYS A 231 6.95 18.11 5.58
C LYS A 231 6.17 17.77 4.33
N ASN A 232 6.77 16.96 3.47
CA ASN A 232 6.18 16.60 2.18
C ASN A 232 5.25 15.38 2.34
N VAL A 233 3.93 15.63 2.41
CA VAL A 233 2.88 14.60 2.43
C VAL A 233 2.17 14.62 1.09
N ILE A 234 2.41 13.61 0.25
CA ILE A 234 1.95 13.57 -1.14
C ILE A 234 1.54 12.15 -1.54
N THR A 235 0.95 12.01 -2.71
CA THR A 235 0.65 10.72 -3.33
C THR A 235 1.81 10.21 -4.20
N ALA A 236 1.82 8.92 -4.54
CA ALA A 236 2.79 8.37 -5.49
C ALA A 236 2.66 8.98 -6.89
N ALA A 237 1.46 9.42 -7.27
CA ALA A 237 1.26 10.15 -8.52
C ALA A 237 1.97 11.51 -8.50
N GLU A 238 1.79 12.29 -7.43
CA GLU A 238 2.44 13.59 -7.24
C GLU A 238 3.96 13.47 -7.12
N TYR A 239 4.45 12.44 -6.45
CA TYR A 239 5.88 12.12 -6.40
C TYR A 239 6.48 11.89 -7.81
N ASN A 240 5.68 11.38 -8.74
CA ASN A 240 6.05 11.19 -10.14
C ASN A 240 5.65 12.38 -11.04
N ASN A 241 5.39 13.57 -10.49
CA ASN A 241 4.95 14.77 -11.21
C ASN A 241 3.67 14.54 -12.04
N LYS A 242 2.73 13.76 -11.52
CA LYS A 242 1.44 13.46 -12.14
C LYS A 242 0.30 13.82 -11.21
N LYS A 243 -0.86 14.05 -11.78
CA LYS A 243 -2.09 14.16 -11.01
C LYS A 243 -2.63 12.76 -10.68
N PRO A 244 -3.19 12.56 -9.47
CA PRO A 244 -3.86 11.29 -9.14
C PRO A 244 -4.99 10.97 -10.11
N ALA A 245 -5.01 9.74 -10.62
CA ALA A 245 -5.98 9.33 -11.64
C ALA A 245 -7.44 9.40 -11.14
N VAL A 246 -7.66 9.24 -9.84
CA VAL A 246 -8.98 9.41 -9.21
C VAL A 246 -9.51 10.83 -9.38
N ILE A 247 -8.65 11.84 -9.20
CA ILE A 247 -9.01 13.27 -9.36
C ILE A 247 -9.29 13.61 -10.82
N GLU A 248 -8.43 13.16 -11.74
CA GLU A 248 -8.63 13.37 -13.17
C GLU A 248 -9.90 12.66 -13.68
N GLY A 249 -10.16 11.46 -13.17
CA GLY A 249 -11.37 10.71 -13.48
C GLY A 249 -12.63 11.43 -12.98
N TYR A 250 -12.63 11.89 -11.73
CA TYR A 250 -13.74 12.65 -11.17
C TYR A 250 -14.04 13.94 -11.92
N LYS A 251 -13.00 14.71 -12.26
CA LYS A 251 -13.15 15.95 -13.06
C LYS A 251 -13.76 15.70 -14.44
N ARG A 252 -13.41 14.57 -15.06
CA ARG A 252 -13.85 14.25 -16.42
C ARG A 252 -15.22 13.56 -16.49
N TYR A 253 -15.52 12.67 -15.53
CA TYR A 253 -16.67 11.79 -15.58
C TYR A 253 -17.68 12.04 -14.44
N GLY A 254 -17.34 12.88 -13.47
CA GLY A 254 -18.14 13.11 -12.28
C GLY A 254 -18.10 11.95 -11.26
N PRO A 255 -18.93 12.01 -10.22
CA PRO A 255 -19.03 10.96 -9.21
C PRO A 255 -19.62 9.69 -9.80
N THR A 256 -19.19 8.54 -9.30
CA THR A 256 -19.80 7.25 -9.65
C THR A 256 -21.10 7.02 -8.88
N LYS A 257 -21.93 6.06 -9.33
CA LYS A 257 -23.10 5.58 -8.58
C LYS A 257 -22.70 4.62 -7.46
N TRP A 258 -21.65 4.94 -6.71
CA TRP A 258 -21.17 4.11 -5.61
C TRP A 258 -22.00 4.38 -4.36
N LYS A 259 -22.58 3.33 -3.78
CA LYS A 259 -23.59 3.43 -2.69
C LYS A 259 -23.12 4.19 -1.44
N THR A 260 -21.82 4.31 -1.25
CA THR A 260 -21.29 5.05 -0.10
C THR A 260 -21.25 6.55 -0.33
N TRP A 261 -21.29 7.02 -1.60
CA TRP A 261 -21.30 8.45 -1.90
C TRP A 261 -22.59 9.15 -1.45
N GLU A 262 -23.73 8.47 -1.53
CA GLU A 262 -25.04 9.02 -1.14
C GLU A 262 -25.21 9.17 0.38
N LYS A 263 -24.44 8.44 1.18
CA LYS A 263 -24.48 8.47 2.64
C LYS A 263 -23.55 9.51 3.27
N HIS A 264 -22.78 10.20 2.47
CA HIS A 264 -21.73 11.11 2.91
C HIS A 264 -22.07 12.54 2.51
N ASP A 265 -23.24 13.04 2.91
CA ASP A 265 -23.40 14.47 3.03
C ASP A 265 -22.40 14.99 4.07
N THR A 266 -21.45 15.69 3.60
CA THR A 266 -20.73 16.91 3.98
C THR A 266 -20.79 17.39 5.45
N HIS A 267 -21.13 16.58 6.42
CA HIS A 267 -21.08 16.92 7.84
C HIS A 267 -19.85 16.34 8.54
N PHE A 268 -18.71 16.30 7.83
CA PHE A 268 -17.40 16.22 8.41
C PHE A 268 -16.78 17.62 8.43
N VAL A 269 -17.27 18.42 9.31
CA VAL A 269 -16.57 19.61 9.81
C VAL A 269 -16.35 19.37 11.29
#